data_02f21943a2306e81e5e8fa9f71ec784e
#
_entry.id   02f21943a2306e81e5e8fa9f71ec784e
#
_cell.length_a   1.000
_cell.length_b   1.000
_cell.length_c   1.000
_cell.angle_alpha   90.00
_cell.angle_beta   90.00
_cell.angle_gamma   90.00
#
_symmetry.space_group_name_H-M   'P 1'
#
loop_
_entity.id
_entity.type
_entity.pdbx_description
1 polymer ?
#
loop_
_entity_poly.entity_id
_entity_poly.type
_entity_poly.pdbx_seq_one_letter_code
_entity_poly.pdbx_strand_id
1 'polypeptide(L)'
;MWKDKFGKEGLTFDDVLLVPRKSEVLPKEVDLTTVLSKNVKLNIPLMSAGMDTVTEAAMAIAIAREGGIGIIHKNMSVEQQAEEVDRVKRSESGVITNPFSLSAEHMVSDAELLMGKYRISGVPIVDSDNKLVGILTNRDLRFIHDFNIQIKEVMTHENLVTAAVGTTLQEAEGILQRHKIEKLPLVDENNVLKGLITIKDIEKAIQFPNGAKDAHGRLLVGAAVGISKDTSERTAALVKAGVDLIVVDSAHGHHINIIEAVRNIREMYPDLTIVAGNVATGEATRELIEAGASVVKVGIGPGSICTTRVIAGIGVPQVTAIYDCATVAREYGVPIIADGGIKYSGEITKAIAAGAHAVMMGSMFAGTEESPGESELYQGRKFKVYRGMGSMSAMKQGSKDRYFQDDDKKLVPEGIEGRIAFKGPLSDTVHQLIGGLRSGMGYCGTKSLEELRNDTSFIRITSAGLRESHPHDVQITKEAPNYSV
;
A
#
# COMPACT_ATOMS: atom_id res chain seq x y z
N MET A 1 -32.83 14.13 -28.32
CA MET A 1 -32.93 13.59 -26.96
C MET A 1 -32.62 12.09 -26.86
N TRP A 2 -33.21 11.19 -27.65
CA TRP A 2 -32.86 9.74 -27.58
C TRP A 2 -31.53 9.38 -28.27
N LYS A 3 -31.07 10.12 -29.29
CA LYS A 3 -29.82 9.87 -30.02
C LYS A 3 -28.58 10.03 -29.14
N ASP A 4 -28.64 10.88 -28.11
CA ASP A 4 -27.53 11.18 -27.22
C ASP A 4 -27.51 10.28 -25.96
N LYS A 5 -28.49 9.37 -25.84
CA LYS A 5 -28.58 8.45 -24.70
C LYS A 5 -27.57 7.30 -24.78
N PHE A 6 -27.16 6.89 -25.98
CA PHE A 6 -26.17 5.89 -26.24
C PHE A 6 -24.86 6.57 -26.66
N GLY A 7 -23.91 6.61 -25.73
CA GLY A 7 -22.63 7.25 -25.94
C GLY A 7 -21.65 6.40 -26.77
N LYS A 8 -20.38 6.66 -26.57
CA LYS A 8 -19.29 5.91 -27.21
C LYS A 8 -19.21 4.46 -26.71
N GLU A 9 -18.57 3.61 -27.51
CA GLU A 9 -18.21 2.25 -27.11
C GLU A 9 -17.20 2.27 -25.95
N GLY A 10 -17.46 1.45 -24.92
CA GLY A 10 -16.53 1.28 -23.80
C GLY A 10 -15.58 0.12 -24.02
N LEU A 11 -14.30 0.30 -23.68
CA LEU A 11 -13.24 -0.68 -23.90
C LEU A 11 -12.69 -1.20 -22.55
N THR A 12 -12.57 -2.52 -22.45
CA THR A 12 -11.88 -3.24 -21.36
C THR A 12 -10.40 -3.49 -21.75
N PHE A 13 -9.62 -4.09 -20.85
CA PHE A 13 -8.26 -4.53 -21.18
C PHE A 13 -8.24 -5.64 -22.25
N ASP A 14 -9.33 -6.41 -22.35
CA ASP A 14 -9.47 -7.49 -23.34
C ASP A 14 -9.78 -6.99 -24.76
N ASP A 15 -10.17 -5.72 -24.92
CA ASP A 15 -10.55 -5.13 -26.19
C ASP A 15 -9.40 -4.42 -26.92
N VAL A 16 -8.23 -4.32 -26.30
CA VAL A 16 -7.11 -3.53 -26.83
C VAL A 16 -5.76 -4.23 -26.62
N LEU A 17 -4.83 -3.94 -27.54
CA LEU A 17 -3.40 -4.24 -27.37
C LEU A 17 -2.60 -2.97 -27.62
N LEU A 18 -1.41 -2.87 -27.02
CA LEU A 18 -0.44 -1.83 -27.35
C LEU A 18 0.32 -2.21 -28.63
N VAL A 19 0.54 -1.22 -29.48
CA VAL A 19 1.26 -1.42 -30.73
C VAL A 19 2.77 -1.35 -30.44
N PRO A 20 3.56 -2.40 -30.79
CA PRO A 20 5.00 -2.38 -30.60
C PRO A 20 5.66 -1.31 -31.48
N ARG A 21 6.76 -0.73 -31.00
CA ARG A 21 7.51 0.33 -31.69
C ARG A 21 8.98 -0.03 -31.74
N LYS A 22 9.75 0.71 -32.59
CA LYS A 22 11.22 0.64 -32.54
C LYS A 22 11.67 0.95 -31.12
N SER A 23 12.47 0.06 -30.53
CA SER A 23 12.97 0.18 -29.15
C SER A 23 14.49 0.21 -29.14
N GLU A 24 15.04 1.07 -28.33
CA GLU A 24 16.45 1.16 -27.98
C GLU A 24 16.64 0.96 -26.45
N VAL A 25 15.59 0.42 -25.77
CA VAL A 25 15.52 0.27 -24.32
C VAL A 25 15.44 -1.21 -23.96
N LEU A 26 16.31 -1.66 -23.07
CA LEU A 26 16.22 -3.00 -22.49
C LEU A 26 15.26 -2.98 -21.30
N PRO A 27 14.49 -4.07 -21.06
CA PRO A 27 13.55 -4.15 -19.93
C PRO A 27 14.17 -3.83 -18.55
N LYS A 28 15.45 -4.13 -18.34
CA LYS A 28 16.17 -3.85 -17.10
C LYS A 28 16.53 -2.37 -16.88
N GLU A 29 16.46 -1.55 -17.94
CA GLU A 29 16.89 -0.16 -17.94
C GLU A 29 15.74 0.83 -17.75
N VAL A 30 14.49 0.34 -17.76
CA VAL A 30 13.31 1.20 -17.62
C VAL A 30 13.13 1.68 -16.17
N ASP A 31 12.73 2.94 -16.03
CA ASP A 31 12.35 3.55 -14.76
C ASP A 31 10.86 3.33 -14.48
N LEU A 32 10.57 2.68 -13.36
CA LEU A 32 9.22 2.38 -12.90
C LEU A 32 8.72 3.33 -11.82
N THR A 33 9.49 4.37 -11.51
CA THR A 33 9.10 5.33 -10.47
C THR A 33 7.86 6.12 -10.88
N THR A 34 7.00 6.36 -9.91
CA THR A 34 5.81 7.19 -10.09
C THR A 34 5.62 8.11 -8.88
N VAL A 35 5.15 9.32 -9.12
CA VAL A 35 4.88 10.32 -8.10
C VAL A 35 3.37 10.49 -7.98
N LEU A 36 2.83 10.24 -6.79
CA LEU A 36 1.40 10.44 -6.49
C LEU A 36 1.15 11.80 -5.82
N SER A 37 2.13 12.31 -5.10
CA SER A 37 2.11 13.67 -4.52
C SER A 37 3.52 14.10 -4.17
N LYS A 38 3.68 15.35 -3.67
CA LYS A 38 4.99 15.84 -3.20
C LYS A 38 5.63 14.94 -2.13
N ASN A 39 4.81 14.21 -1.36
CA ASN A 39 5.26 13.39 -0.22
C ASN A 39 5.20 11.88 -0.51
N VAL A 40 4.57 11.46 -1.61
CA VAL A 40 4.38 10.04 -1.93
C VAL A 40 4.96 9.73 -3.31
N LYS A 41 6.16 9.16 -3.30
CA LYS A 41 6.85 8.62 -4.48
C LYS A 41 6.96 7.11 -4.32
N LEU A 42 6.52 6.36 -5.32
CA LEU A 42 6.65 4.91 -5.39
C LEU A 42 7.76 4.53 -6.38
N ASN A 43 8.48 3.47 -6.06
CA ASN A 43 9.54 2.93 -6.93
C ASN A 43 9.01 1.89 -7.94
N ILE A 44 7.79 1.37 -7.69
CA ILE A 44 6.99 0.58 -8.64
C ILE A 44 5.54 1.07 -8.59
N PRO A 45 4.78 1.05 -9.70
CA PRO A 45 3.43 1.61 -9.75
C PRO A 45 2.35 0.66 -9.20
N LEU A 46 2.64 -0.10 -8.14
CA LEU A 46 1.74 -1.11 -7.59
C LEU A 46 1.23 -0.74 -6.21
N MET A 47 -0.08 -0.91 -6.00
CA MET A 47 -0.76 -0.66 -4.73
C MET A 47 -1.62 -1.86 -4.34
N SER A 48 -1.60 -2.27 -3.07
CA SER A 48 -2.55 -3.26 -2.57
C SER A 48 -3.83 -2.60 -2.06
N ALA A 49 -4.99 -3.18 -2.42
CA ALA A 49 -6.30 -2.61 -2.17
C ALA A 49 -6.67 -2.63 -0.68
N GLY A 50 -7.38 -1.58 -0.23
CA GLY A 50 -7.89 -1.45 1.14
C GLY A 50 -9.09 -2.37 1.42
N MET A 51 -8.86 -3.69 1.30
CA MET A 51 -9.86 -4.74 1.49
C MET A 51 -9.46 -5.65 2.64
N ASP A 52 -10.43 -6.09 3.43
CA ASP A 52 -10.23 -6.86 4.66
C ASP A 52 -9.66 -8.27 4.47
N THR A 53 -9.56 -8.75 3.25
CA THR A 53 -8.87 -9.99 2.87
C THR A 53 -7.62 -9.74 2.03
N VAL A 54 -7.16 -8.48 1.91
CA VAL A 54 -6.00 -8.11 1.09
C VAL A 54 -4.92 -7.40 1.89
N THR A 55 -5.24 -6.31 2.61
CA THR A 55 -4.21 -5.42 3.17
C THR A 55 -4.40 -5.11 4.64
N GLU A 56 -3.55 -5.70 5.45
CA GLU A 56 -3.18 -5.28 6.80
C GLU A 56 -1.67 -5.01 6.85
N ALA A 57 -1.07 -4.81 8.02
CA ALA A 57 0.33 -4.43 8.15
C ALA A 57 1.30 -5.39 7.45
N ALA A 58 1.07 -6.70 7.48
CA ALA A 58 1.96 -7.68 6.84
C ALA A 58 2.06 -7.45 5.32
N MET A 59 0.92 -7.29 4.64
CA MET A 59 0.85 -6.98 3.22
C MET A 59 1.42 -5.59 2.92
N ALA A 60 1.07 -4.57 3.74
CA ALA A 60 1.55 -3.21 3.53
C ALA A 60 3.07 -3.11 3.66
N ILE A 61 3.68 -3.82 4.61
CA ILE A 61 5.13 -3.93 4.76
C ILE A 61 5.75 -4.61 3.53
N ALA A 62 5.20 -5.74 3.11
CA ALA A 62 5.74 -6.51 2.00
C ALA A 62 5.72 -5.72 0.69
N ILE A 63 4.58 -5.09 0.34
CA ILE A 63 4.48 -4.30 -0.90
C ILE A 63 5.35 -3.04 -0.86
N ALA A 64 5.49 -2.39 0.30
CA ALA A 64 6.34 -1.22 0.45
C ALA A 64 7.84 -1.57 0.31
N ARG A 65 8.27 -2.75 0.77
CA ARG A 65 9.63 -3.29 0.57
C ARG A 65 9.96 -3.50 -0.91
N GLU A 66 8.98 -3.92 -1.68
CA GLU A 66 9.13 -4.05 -3.15
C GLU A 66 9.09 -2.70 -3.87
N GLY A 67 8.72 -1.61 -3.19
CA GLY A 67 8.70 -0.26 -3.75
C GLY A 67 7.31 0.28 -4.08
N GLY A 68 6.24 -0.46 -3.76
CA GLY A 68 4.84 -0.04 -3.88
C GLY A 68 4.29 0.54 -2.58
N ILE A 69 2.96 0.50 -2.39
CA ILE A 69 2.29 0.95 -1.16
C ILE A 69 1.05 0.11 -0.86
N GLY A 70 0.85 -0.24 0.41
CA GLY A 70 -0.34 -0.91 0.90
C GLY A 70 -1.35 0.05 1.51
N ILE A 71 -2.65 -0.21 1.26
CA ILE A 71 -3.74 0.57 1.83
C ILE A 71 -4.44 -0.27 2.90
N ILE A 72 -4.23 0.08 4.17
CA ILE A 72 -4.88 -0.60 5.31
C ILE A 72 -6.38 -0.39 5.23
N HIS A 73 -7.15 -1.48 5.30
CA HIS A 73 -8.60 -1.44 5.23
C HIS A 73 -9.24 -0.85 6.50
N LYS A 74 -10.50 -0.41 6.40
CA LYS A 74 -11.23 0.22 7.51
C LYS A 74 -12.20 -0.71 8.28
N ASN A 75 -12.33 -1.99 7.88
CA ASN A 75 -13.20 -2.95 8.56
C ASN A 75 -12.62 -3.43 9.90
N MET A 76 -12.26 -2.49 10.74
CA MET A 76 -11.73 -2.66 12.10
C MET A 76 -11.96 -1.38 12.89
N SER A 77 -11.72 -1.40 14.22
CA SER A 77 -11.85 -0.19 15.04
C SER A 77 -10.84 0.89 14.61
N VAL A 78 -11.06 2.13 15.04
CA VAL A 78 -10.15 3.26 14.78
C VAL A 78 -8.76 2.97 15.34
N GLU A 79 -8.71 2.44 16.58
CA GLU A 79 -7.47 2.11 17.29
C GLU A 79 -6.70 0.99 16.58
N GLN A 80 -7.41 -0.07 16.17
CA GLN A 80 -6.80 -1.19 15.45
C GLN A 80 -6.19 -0.74 14.11
N GLN A 81 -6.90 0.09 13.34
CA GLN A 81 -6.38 0.59 12.07
C GLN A 81 -5.15 1.49 12.26
N ALA A 82 -5.17 2.34 13.28
CA ALA A 82 -4.03 3.17 13.64
C ALA A 82 -2.83 2.32 14.12
N GLU A 83 -3.08 1.21 14.85
CA GLU A 83 -2.04 0.27 15.26
C GLU A 83 -1.42 -0.46 14.04
N GLU A 84 -2.23 -0.85 13.06
CA GLU A 84 -1.72 -1.44 11.81
C GLU A 84 -0.81 -0.46 11.04
N VAL A 85 -1.19 0.83 10.96
CA VAL A 85 -0.34 1.88 10.37
C VAL A 85 0.97 2.04 11.17
N ASP A 86 0.89 2.13 12.51
CA ASP A 86 2.07 2.25 13.37
C ASP A 86 3.03 1.06 13.22
N ARG A 87 2.50 -0.16 13.08
CA ARG A 87 3.29 -1.36 12.78
C ARG A 87 4.09 -1.22 11.49
N VAL A 88 3.48 -0.69 10.41
CA VAL A 88 4.20 -0.46 9.15
C VAL A 88 5.30 0.56 9.35
N LYS A 89 4.98 1.70 9.99
CA LYS A 89 5.94 2.78 10.24
C LYS A 89 7.12 2.37 11.11
N ARG A 90 6.91 1.43 12.04
CA ARG A 90 7.97 0.88 12.91
C ARG A 90 8.70 -0.32 12.31
N SER A 91 8.18 -0.94 11.26
CA SER A 91 8.77 -2.15 10.70
C SER A 91 10.15 -1.93 10.09
N GLU A 92 10.37 -0.75 9.52
CA GLU A 92 11.66 -0.27 9.01
C GLU A 92 11.79 1.22 9.28
N SER A 93 12.86 1.56 9.93
CA SER A 93 13.28 2.94 10.14
C SER A 93 14.75 3.00 9.81
N GLY A 94 15.16 3.85 8.88
CA GLY A 94 16.59 4.11 8.73
C GLY A 94 17.16 4.64 10.05
N VAL A 95 16.44 5.58 10.64
CA VAL A 95 16.65 6.08 12.00
C VAL A 95 15.31 6.02 12.71
N ILE A 96 15.22 5.29 13.80
CA ILE A 96 14.04 5.29 14.68
C ILE A 96 14.00 6.65 15.39
N THR A 97 13.16 7.57 14.92
CA THR A 97 12.90 8.83 15.61
C THR A 97 11.92 8.57 16.77
N ASN A 98 12.19 9.10 17.96
CA ASN A 98 11.44 8.82 19.18
C ASN A 98 11.39 7.31 19.53
N PRO A 99 12.55 6.68 19.77
CA PRO A 99 12.58 5.29 20.18
C PRO A 99 11.87 5.10 21.52
N PHE A 100 11.27 3.93 21.72
CA PHE A 100 10.79 3.57 23.06
C PHE A 100 11.97 3.68 24.03
N SER A 101 11.76 4.36 25.15
CA SER A 101 12.71 4.51 26.24
C SER A 101 12.04 4.23 27.57
N LEU A 102 12.82 3.83 28.55
CA LEU A 102 12.40 3.64 29.93
C LEU A 102 13.31 4.43 30.85
N SER A 103 12.86 4.66 32.08
CA SER A 103 13.69 5.22 33.14
C SER A 103 14.47 4.10 33.86
N ALA A 104 15.62 4.45 34.41
CA ALA A 104 16.44 3.55 35.20
C ALA A 104 15.70 2.99 36.47
N GLU A 105 14.67 3.69 36.91
CA GLU A 105 13.84 3.32 38.07
C GLU A 105 12.70 2.34 37.73
N HIS A 106 12.39 2.09 36.43
CA HIS A 106 11.45 1.06 36.04
C HIS A 106 11.96 -0.33 36.38
N MET A 107 11.06 -1.30 36.47
CA MET A 107 11.40 -2.69 36.69
C MET A 107 11.83 -3.37 35.38
N VAL A 108 12.63 -4.40 35.47
CA VAL A 108 13.04 -5.23 34.34
C VAL A 108 11.80 -5.88 33.69
N SER A 109 10.75 -6.21 34.46
CA SER A 109 9.46 -6.70 33.94
C SER A 109 8.78 -5.72 33.01
N ASP A 110 8.88 -4.40 33.25
CA ASP A 110 8.31 -3.39 32.37
C ASP A 110 9.04 -3.37 31.00
N ALA A 111 10.37 -3.54 31.06
CA ALA A 111 11.16 -3.64 29.83
C ALA A 111 10.85 -4.92 29.05
N GLU A 112 10.69 -6.04 29.71
CA GLU A 112 10.33 -7.32 29.08
C GLU A 112 8.96 -7.23 28.38
N LEU A 113 7.95 -6.68 29.06
CA LEU A 113 6.62 -6.43 28.51
C LEU A 113 6.69 -5.52 27.27
N LEU A 114 7.42 -4.41 27.36
CA LEU A 114 7.60 -3.47 26.25
C LEU A 114 8.31 -4.16 25.07
N MET A 115 9.41 -4.84 25.34
CA MET A 115 10.22 -5.52 24.33
C MET A 115 9.44 -6.66 23.67
N GLY A 116 8.65 -7.43 24.44
CA GLY A 116 7.79 -8.49 23.94
C GLY A 116 6.66 -7.95 23.07
N LYS A 117 5.94 -6.94 23.55
CA LYS A 117 4.82 -6.30 22.84
C LYS A 117 5.24 -5.78 21.46
N TYR A 118 6.37 -5.08 21.40
CA TYR A 118 6.86 -4.44 20.18
C TYR A 118 7.90 -5.25 19.40
N ARG A 119 8.24 -6.45 19.89
CA ARG A 119 9.25 -7.36 19.30
C ARG A 119 10.61 -6.70 19.06
N ILE A 120 11.00 -5.84 20.00
CA ILE A 120 12.29 -5.15 19.99
C ILE A 120 13.28 -5.85 20.94
N SER A 121 14.57 -5.79 20.61
CA SER A 121 15.63 -6.52 21.34
C SER A 121 16.42 -5.63 22.29
N GLY A 122 15.93 -4.43 22.60
CA GLY A 122 16.52 -3.53 23.60
C GLY A 122 15.96 -2.13 23.53
N VAL A 123 16.15 -1.39 24.60
CA VAL A 123 15.52 -0.10 24.90
C VAL A 123 16.58 0.86 25.43
N PRO A 124 16.72 2.09 24.90
CA PRO A 124 17.47 3.16 25.55
C PRO A 124 16.87 3.51 26.91
N ILE A 125 17.70 3.79 27.87
CA ILE A 125 17.31 4.22 29.21
C ILE A 125 17.65 5.70 29.36
N VAL A 126 16.66 6.49 29.80
CA VAL A 126 16.75 7.95 29.90
C VAL A 126 16.38 8.45 31.29
N ASP A 127 16.85 9.65 31.63
CA ASP A 127 16.44 10.37 32.83
C ASP A 127 15.15 11.20 32.58
N SER A 128 14.76 12.01 33.58
CA SER A 128 13.59 12.90 33.51
C SER A 128 13.67 13.97 32.41
N ASP A 129 14.88 14.33 31.98
CA ASP A 129 15.15 15.31 30.93
C ASP A 129 15.34 14.67 29.55
N ASN A 130 15.01 13.37 29.43
CA ASN A 130 15.20 12.53 28.22
C ASN A 130 16.69 12.41 27.79
N LYS A 131 17.64 12.60 28.73
CA LYS A 131 19.06 12.35 28.46
C LYS A 131 19.36 10.87 28.57
N LEU A 132 20.16 10.38 27.65
CA LEU A 132 20.56 8.98 27.64
C LEU A 132 21.48 8.65 28.86
N VAL A 133 21.03 7.71 29.69
CA VAL A 133 21.80 7.24 30.88
C VAL A 133 22.19 5.77 30.77
N GLY A 134 21.63 5.00 29.84
CA GLY A 134 21.96 3.60 29.65
C GLY A 134 21.27 2.99 28.46
N ILE A 135 21.52 1.71 28.26
CA ILE A 135 20.78 0.86 27.31
C ILE A 135 20.55 -0.51 27.92
N LEU A 136 19.34 -1.05 27.75
CA LEU A 136 18.98 -2.40 28.16
C LEU A 136 18.69 -3.24 26.93
N THR A 137 19.30 -4.41 26.81
CA THR A 137 19.18 -5.29 25.65
C THR A 137 18.89 -6.73 26.06
N ASN A 138 18.45 -7.57 25.12
CA ASN A 138 18.30 -9.02 25.36
C ASN A 138 19.58 -9.68 25.88
N ARG A 139 20.76 -9.11 25.61
CA ARG A 139 22.05 -9.61 26.09
C ARG A 139 22.13 -9.40 27.58
N ASP A 140 21.72 -8.25 28.09
CA ASP A 140 21.73 -7.90 29.52
C ASP A 140 20.74 -8.74 30.30
N LEU A 141 19.59 -9.10 29.66
CA LEU A 141 18.52 -9.89 30.28
C LEU A 141 18.74 -11.41 30.23
N ARG A 142 19.71 -11.91 29.47
CA ARG A 142 19.85 -13.34 29.14
C ARG A 142 19.95 -14.27 30.35
N PHE A 143 20.50 -13.81 31.47
CA PHE A 143 20.75 -14.59 32.69
C PHE A 143 19.99 -14.03 33.91
N ILE A 144 19.10 -13.09 33.70
CA ILE A 144 18.27 -12.53 34.77
C ILE A 144 17.08 -13.46 35.00
N HIS A 145 16.89 -13.88 36.24
CA HIS A 145 15.79 -14.75 36.68
C HIS A 145 14.76 -14.00 37.51
N ASP A 146 15.17 -12.90 38.16
CA ASP A 146 14.26 -12.03 38.90
C ASP A 146 14.01 -10.74 38.10
N PHE A 147 12.79 -10.60 37.59
CA PHE A 147 12.35 -9.42 36.84
C PHE A 147 11.81 -8.28 37.71
N ASN A 148 11.76 -8.47 39.04
CA ASN A 148 11.34 -7.45 39.99
C ASN A 148 12.49 -6.59 40.52
N ILE A 149 13.58 -6.51 39.82
CA ILE A 149 14.72 -5.61 40.08
C ILE A 149 14.64 -4.39 39.19
N GLN A 150 15.28 -3.30 39.60
CA GLN A 150 15.30 -2.07 38.83
C GLN A 150 16.23 -2.17 37.61
N ILE A 151 15.88 -1.50 36.51
CA ILE A 151 16.67 -1.51 35.29
C ILE A 151 18.11 -1.06 35.52
N LYS A 152 18.33 -0.09 36.41
CA LYS A 152 19.68 0.42 36.75
C LYS A 152 20.65 -0.65 37.24
N GLU A 153 20.15 -1.75 37.77
CA GLU A 153 20.97 -2.84 38.30
C GLU A 153 21.54 -3.77 37.21
N VAL A 154 20.93 -3.73 36.02
CA VAL A 154 21.27 -4.65 34.91
C VAL A 154 21.58 -3.96 33.59
N MET A 155 21.24 -2.68 33.43
CA MET A 155 21.51 -1.95 32.21
C MET A 155 23.01 -1.72 31.96
N THR A 156 23.39 -1.65 30.70
CA THR A 156 24.73 -1.13 30.33
C THR A 156 24.70 0.41 30.44
N HIS A 157 25.55 1.00 31.28
CA HIS A 157 25.64 2.44 31.53
C HIS A 157 27.07 2.99 31.35
N GLU A 158 28.08 2.15 31.42
CA GLU A 158 29.46 2.54 31.19
C GLU A 158 29.84 2.45 29.72
N ASN A 159 30.69 3.38 29.26
CA ASN A 159 31.21 3.41 27.88
C ASN A 159 30.12 3.33 26.81
N LEU A 160 28.99 4.03 27.00
CA LEU A 160 27.91 4.09 26.03
C LEU A 160 28.41 4.65 24.70
N VAL A 161 28.24 3.88 23.65
CA VAL A 161 28.52 4.30 22.28
C VAL A 161 27.31 4.99 21.72
N THR A 162 27.44 6.26 21.33
CA THR A 162 26.41 7.10 20.76
C THR A 162 26.88 7.74 19.46
N ALA A 163 25.98 8.29 18.68
CA ALA A 163 26.29 9.12 17.51
C ALA A 163 25.44 10.38 17.51
N ALA A 164 25.83 11.37 16.72
CA ALA A 164 25.08 12.60 16.57
C ALA A 164 23.83 12.41 15.71
N VAL A 165 22.84 13.28 15.90
CA VAL A 165 21.69 13.39 15.00
C VAL A 165 22.17 13.70 13.58
N GLY A 166 21.66 12.99 12.58
CA GLY A 166 22.08 13.13 11.19
C GLY A 166 23.12 12.11 10.73
N THR A 167 23.63 11.24 11.64
CA THR A 167 24.48 10.11 11.27
C THR A 167 23.79 9.25 10.22
N THR A 168 24.47 8.99 9.10
CA THR A 168 23.98 8.14 8.02
C THR A 168 24.02 6.66 8.40
N LEU A 169 23.24 5.82 7.72
CA LEU A 169 23.27 4.37 7.95
C LEU A 169 24.65 3.77 7.70
N GLN A 170 25.40 4.28 6.71
CA GLN A 170 26.75 3.81 6.39
C GLN A 170 27.75 4.16 7.51
N GLU A 171 27.68 5.37 8.06
CA GLU A 171 28.50 5.77 9.21
C GLU A 171 28.14 4.94 10.44
N ALA A 172 26.83 4.75 10.68
CA ALA A 172 26.32 3.92 11.78
C ALA A 172 26.80 2.46 11.67
N GLU A 173 26.80 1.86 10.47
CA GLU A 173 27.34 0.53 10.22
C GLU A 173 28.80 0.42 10.67
N GLY A 174 29.62 1.39 10.30
CA GLY A 174 31.04 1.43 10.71
C GLY A 174 31.23 1.55 12.23
N ILE A 175 30.36 2.30 12.92
CA ILE A 175 30.40 2.42 14.39
C ILE A 175 29.95 1.11 15.05
N LEU A 176 28.79 0.54 14.61
CA LEU A 176 28.26 -0.72 15.14
C LEU A 176 29.27 -1.87 14.99
N GLN A 177 29.92 -1.98 13.83
CA GLN A 177 30.96 -2.98 13.55
C GLN A 177 32.20 -2.82 14.44
N ARG A 178 32.70 -1.59 14.54
CA ARG A 178 33.92 -1.29 15.32
C ARG A 178 33.76 -1.59 16.80
N HIS A 179 32.59 -1.23 17.35
CA HIS A 179 32.28 -1.41 18.77
C HIS A 179 31.58 -2.75 19.08
N LYS A 180 31.25 -3.56 18.07
CA LYS A 180 30.59 -4.87 18.20
C LYS A 180 29.24 -4.75 18.94
N ILE A 181 28.50 -3.68 18.68
CA ILE A 181 27.19 -3.41 19.25
C ILE A 181 26.10 -3.53 18.16
N GLU A 182 24.85 -3.77 18.57
CA GLU A 182 23.72 -3.96 17.66
C GLU A 182 22.80 -2.73 17.60
N LYS A 183 22.98 -1.77 18.51
CA LYS A 183 22.15 -0.60 18.67
C LYS A 183 22.99 0.63 18.93
N LEU A 184 22.68 1.70 18.21
CA LEU A 184 23.40 2.97 18.27
C LEU A 184 22.40 4.08 18.61
N PRO A 185 22.32 4.53 19.88
CA PRO A 185 21.53 5.69 20.24
C PRO A 185 22.06 6.95 19.55
N LEU A 186 21.15 7.77 19.04
CA LEU A 186 21.47 9.10 18.50
C LEU A 186 21.08 10.16 19.52
N VAL A 187 22.03 11.02 19.85
CA VAL A 187 21.86 12.07 20.86
C VAL A 187 22.21 13.44 20.26
N ASP A 188 21.64 14.48 20.85
CA ASP A 188 22.05 15.86 20.56
C ASP A 188 23.26 16.30 21.43
N GLU A 189 23.69 17.55 21.31
CA GLU A 189 24.82 18.15 22.04
C GLU A 189 24.63 18.12 23.57
N ASN A 190 23.37 18.02 24.04
CA ASN A 190 23.03 17.93 25.46
C ASN A 190 22.80 16.48 25.94
N ASN A 191 23.20 15.48 25.15
CA ASN A 191 22.97 14.07 25.38
C ASN A 191 21.50 13.66 25.45
N VAL A 192 20.58 14.46 24.90
CA VAL A 192 19.15 14.12 24.83
C VAL A 192 18.93 13.11 23.71
N LEU A 193 18.25 12.01 24.03
CA LEU A 193 17.93 10.96 23.07
C LEU A 193 17.00 11.48 21.97
N LYS A 194 17.43 11.37 20.71
CA LYS A 194 16.69 11.81 19.51
C LYS A 194 16.37 10.66 18.56
N GLY A 195 17.11 9.56 18.65
CA GLY A 195 16.90 8.44 17.74
C GLY A 195 17.66 7.18 18.16
N LEU A 196 17.43 6.14 17.39
CA LEU A 196 18.13 4.86 17.53
C LEU A 196 18.32 4.26 16.13
N ILE A 197 19.53 3.78 15.84
CA ILE A 197 19.82 2.95 14.66
C ILE A 197 20.17 1.55 15.16
N THR A 198 19.62 0.53 14.51
CA THR A 198 19.94 -0.87 14.83
C THR A 198 20.57 -1.57 13.63
N ILE A 199 21.34 -2.64 13.89
CA ILE A 199 21.92 -3.47 12.83
C ILE A 199 20.82 -4.03 11.91
N LYS A 200 19.65 -4.36 12.47
CA LYS A 200 18.50 -4.85 11.70
C LYS A 200 17.97 -3.83 10.70
N ASP A 201 18.02 -2.53 11.01
CA ASP A 201 17.57 -1.48 10.10
C ASP A 201 18.53 -1.35 8.92
N ILE A 202 19.83 -1.51 9.17
CA ILE A 202 20.86 -1.53 8.12
C ILE A 202 20.72 -2.78 7.24
N GLU A 203 20.59 -3.97 7.84
CA GLU A 203 20.37 -5.23 7.11
C GLU A 203 19.14 -5.15 6.21
N LYS A 204 18.02 -4.60 6.70
CA LYS A 204 16.81 -4.40 5.91
C LYS A 204 17.00 -3.39 4.78
N ALA A 205 17.74 -2.30 5.01
CA ALA A 205 18.03 -1.32 3.96
C ALA A 205 18.87 -1.95 2.83
N ILE A 206 19.78 -2.86 3.15
CA ILE A 206 20.57 -3.62 2.16
C ILE A 206 19.68 -4.67 1.46
N GLN A 207 18.83 -5.36 2.20
CA GLN A 207 17.95 -6.41 1.66
C GLN A 207 16.85 -5.84 0.76
N PHE A 208 16.30 -4.66 1.07
CA PHE A 208 15.20 -4.02 0.36
C PHE A 208 15.57 -2.62 -0.17
N PRO A 209 16.53 -2.54 -1.12
CA PRO A 209 17.03 -1.26 -1.63
C PRO A 209 15.98 -0.45 -2.37
N ASN A 210 14.96 -1.12 -2.92
CA ASN A 210 13.87 -0.50 -3.67
C ASN A 210 12.68 -0.09 -2.80
N GLY A 211 12.75 -0.25 -1.48
CA GLY A 211 11.63 0.05 -0.59
C GLY A 211 11.11 1.48 -0.75
N ALA A 212 9.78 1.62 -0.83
CA ALA A 212 9.12 2.92 -0.85
C ALA A 212 9.12 3.51 0.57
N LYS A 213 9.84 4.62 0.76
CA LYS A 213 10.10 5.21 2.08
C LYS A 213 9.77 6.69 2.10
N ASP A 214 9.37 7.16 3.28
CA ASP A 214 9.19 8.59 3.57
C ASP A 214 10.55 9.29 3.80
N ALA A 215 10.50 10.60 4.05
CA ALA A 215 11.70 11.41 4.31
C ALA A 215 12.49 10.98 5.57
N HIS A 216 11.87 10.19 6.44
CA HIS A 216 12.50 9.63 7.66
C HIS A 216 13.02 8.19 7.46
N GLY A 217 12.96 7.66 6.24
CA GLY A 217 13.38 6.31 5.91
C GLY A 217 12.41 5.20 6.36
N ARG A 218 11.19 5.55 6.77
CA ARG A 218 10.14 4.60 7.16
C ARG A 218 9.32 4.19 5.94
N LEU A 219 8.84 2.94 5.91
CA LEU A 219 8.01 2.46 4.82
C LEU A 219 6.75 3.30 4.64
N LEU A 220 6.37 3.54 3.37
CA LEU A 220 5.13 4.23 3.04
C LEU A 220 3.92 3.32 3.31
N VAL A 221 2.86 3.92 3.83
CA VAL A 221 1.58 3.26 4.09
C VAL A 221 0.42 4.21 3.88
N GLY A 222 -0.63 3.71 3.24
CA GLY A 222 -1.92 4.38 3.15
C GLY A 222 -2.97 3.70 4.02
N ALA A 223 -4.08 4.39 4.28
CA ALA A 223 -5.22 3.82 4.98
C ALA A 223 -6.54 4.31 4.38
N ALA A 224 -7.52 3.41 4.33
CA ALA A 224 -8.85 3.72 3.84
C ALA A 224 -9.72 4.34 4.95
N VAL A 225 -10.51 5.34 4.57
CA VAL A 225 -11.60 5.90 5.39
C VAL A 225 -12.88 5.91 4.56
N GLY A 226 -14.03 5.90 5.24
CA GLY A 226 -15.35 6.03 4.59
C GLY A 226 -15.93 7.42 4.83
N ILE A 227 -17.28 7.47 4.88
CA ILE A 227 -18.09 8.66 5.18
C ILE A 227 -18.94 8.45 6.43
N SER A 228 -18.61 7.47 7.24
CA SER A 228 -19.28 7.17 8.50
C SER A 228 -19.00 8.25 9.57
N LYS A 229 -19.73 8.20 10.68
CA LYS A 229 -19.62 9.20 11.77
C LYS A 229 -18.23 9.28 12.38
N ASP A 230 -17.44 8.21 12.31
CA ASP A 230 -16.08 8.12 12.84
C ASP A 230 -14.99 8.64 11.87
N THR A 231 -15.34 9.11 10.67
CA THR A 231 -14.38 9.51 9.63
C THR A 231 -13.36 10.53 10.13
N SER A 232 -13.79 11.57 10.85
CA SER A 232 -12.87 12.60 11.39
C SER A 232 -11.96 12.06 12.48
N GLU A 233 -12.50 11.28 13.43
CA GLU A 233 -11.74 10.63 14.49
C GLU A 233 -10.72 9.63 13.93
N ARG A 234 -11.15 8.81 13.00
CA ARG A 234 -10.32 7.83 12.28
C ARG A 234 -9.18 8.50 11.53
N THR A 235 -9.48 9.56 10.77
CA THR A 235 -8.45 10.33 10.06
C THR A 235 -7.43 10.92 11.03
N ALA A 236 -7.88 11.51 12.15
CA ALA A 236 -6.98 12.05 13.17
C ALA A 236 -6.06 10.99 13.78
N ALA A 237 -6.60 9.81 14.11
CA ALA A 237 -5.82 8.70 14.65
C ALA A 237 -4.79 8.18 13.66
N LEU A 238 -5.14 8.06 12.36
CA LEU A 238 -4.25 7.63 11.29
C LEU A 238 -3.13 8.65 11.02
N VAL A 239 -3.45 9.94 11.02
CA VAL A 239 -2.44 11.02 10.89
C VAL A 239 -1.47 10.98 12.08
N LYS A 240 -1.99 10.81 13.30
CA LYS A 240 -1.16 10.66 14.51
C LYS A 240 -0.25 9.41 14.42
N ALA A 241 -0.71 8.32 13.82
CA ALA A 241 0.10 7.12 13.58
C ALA A 241 1.13 7.30 12.45
N GLY A 242 1.09 8.42 11.71
CA GLY A 242 2.05 8.77 10.66
C GLY A 242 1.71 8.20 9.29
N VAL A 243 0.43 8.03 8.96
CA VAL A 243 -0.02 7.61 7.62
C VAL A 243 0.46 8.60 6.55
N ASP A 244 0.91 8.09 5.38
CA ASP A 244 1.42 8.94 4.29
C ASP A 244 0.32 9.42 3.35
N LEU A 245 -0.74 8.62 3.21
CA LEU A 245 -1.92 8.99 2.43
C LEU A 245 -3.21 8.38 3.00
N ILE A 246 -4.31 9.11 2.81
CA ILE A 246 -5.66 8.64 3.14
C ILE A 246 -6.41 8.35 1.83
N VAL A 247 -7.13 7.23 1.79
CA VAL A 247 -8.03 6.89 0.69
C VAL A 247 -9.47 7.07 1.15
N VAL A 248 -10.15 8.10 0.66
CA VAL A 248 -11.61 8.25 0.82
C VAL A 248 -12.26 7.29 -0.17
N ASP A 249 -12.70 6.14 0.35
CA ASP A 249 -13.05 4.97 -0.45
C ASP A 249 -14.56 4.71 -0.45
N SER A 250 -15.18 4.82 -1.64
CA SER A 250 -16.61 4.61 -1.87
C SER A 250 -16.86 3.81 -3.14
N ALA A 251 -18.01 3.14 -3.22
CA ALA A 251 -18.49 2.51 -4.44
C ALA A 251 -18.88 3.55 -5.51
N HIS A 252 -19.24 4.78 -5.09
CA HIS A 252 -19.58 5.88 -5.98
C HIS A 252 -18.99 7.20 -5.46
N GLY A 253 -17.76 7.52 -5.90
CA GLY A 253 -17.03 8.71 -5.48
C GLY A 253 -17.65 10.04 -5.94
N HIS A 254 -18.53 10.04 -6.93
CA HIS A 254 -19.24 11.23 -7.41
C HIS A 254 -20.53 11.51 -6.61
N HIS A 255 -20.56 11.17 -5.33
CA HIS A 255 -21.66 11.50 -4.43
C HIS A 255 -21.28 12.70 -3.57
N ILE A 256 -22.25 13.61 -3.32
CA ILE A 256 -21.99 14.87 -2.58
C ILE A 256 -21.31 14.64 -1.22
N ASN A 257 -21.72 13.62 -0.47
CA ASN A 257 -21.13 13.30 0.83
C ASN A 257 -19.63 12.93 0.72
N ILE A 258 -19.22 12.31 -0.39
CA ILE A 258 -17.80 11.98 -0.64
C ILE A 258 -17.02 13.26 -0.96
N ILE A 259 -17.58 14.13 -1.81
CA ILE A 259 -16.99 15.41 -2.18
C ILE A 259 -16.80 16.28 -0.93
N GLU A 260 -17.82 16.34 -0.06
CA GLU A 260 -17.75 17.07 1.22
C GLU A 260 -16.74 16.45 2.19
N ALA A 261 -16.66 15.11 2.27
CA ALA A 261 -15.67 14.44 3.10
C ALA A 261 -14.23 14.78 2.65
N VAL A 262 -13.98 14.82 1.35
CA VAL A 262 -12.68 15.24 0.79
C VAL A 262 -12.35 16.68 1.17
N ARG A 263 -13.31 17.63 1.03
CA ARG A 263 -13.13 19.02 1.44
C ARG A 263 -12.80 19.15 2.92
N ASN A 264 -13.57 18.49 3.78
CA ASN A 264 -13.38 18.53 5.23
C ASN A 264 -12.01 17.98 5.65
N ILE A 265 -11.57 16.86 5.05
CA ILE A 265 -10.25 16.30 5.33
C ILE A 265 -9.15 17.25 4.83
N ARG A 266 -9.30 17.85 3.65
CA ARG A 266 -8.35 18.81 3.09
C ARG A 266 -8.23 20.07 3.97
N GLU A 267 -9.35 20.57 4.49
CA GLU A 267 -9.35 21.73 5.40
C GLU A 267 -8.64 21.42 6.72
N MET A 268 -8.89 20.23 7.28
CA MET A 268 -8.23 19.80 8.53
C MET A 268 -6.74 19.49 8.36
N TYR A 269 -6.35 18.96 7.20
CA TYR A 269 -4.99 18.49 6.92
C TYR A 269 -4.50 18.97 5.55
N PRO A 270 -4.06 20.22 5.41
CA PRO A 270 -3.69 20.83 4.12
C PRO A 270 -2.58 20.11 3.36
N ASP A 271 -1.65 19.46 4.05
CA ASP A 271 -0.49 18.79 3.46
C ASP A 271 -0.66 17.27 3.28
N LEU A 272 -1.78 16.70 3.74
CA LEU A 272 -2.04 15.26 3.65
C LEU A 272 -2.34 14.88 2.20
N THR A 273 -1.76 13.77 1.75
CA THR A 273 -2.12 13.20 0.45
C THR A 273 -3.47 12.51 0.54
N ILE A 274 -4.46 13.01 -0.20
CA ILE A 274 -5.82 12.47 -0.24
C ILE A 274 -6.06 11.82 -1.59
N VAL A 275 -6.32 10.52 -1.58
CA VAL A 275 -6.83 9.75 -2.71
C VAL A 275 -8.35 9.67 -2.57
N ALA A 276 -9.10 10.02 -3.61
CA ALA A 276 -10.55 9.94 -3.57
C ALA A 276 -11.11 9.11 -4.72
N GLY A 277 -12.16 8.34 -4.46
CA GLY A 277 -12.83 7.49 -5.47
C GLY A 277 -13.86 6.54 -4.84
N ASN A 278 -14.45 5.63 -5.68
CA ASN A 278 -14.09 5.39 -7.07
C ASN A 278 -14.98 6.20 -8.02
N VAL A 279 -14.40 6.62 -9.11
CA VAL A 279 -15.10 7.30 -10.19
C VAL A 279 -14.81 6.62 -11.54
N ALA A 280 -15.54 7.01 -12.59
CA ALA A 280 -15.35 6.47 -13.94
C ALA A 280 -15.58 7.50 -15.04
N THR A 281 -15.72 8.78 -14.70
CA THR A 281 -15.99 9.87 -15.64
C THR A 281 -15.08 11.07 -15.41
N GLY A 282 -14.83 11.85 -16.46
CA GLY A 282 -14.05 13.08 -16.34
C GLY A 282 -14.72 14.14 -15.47
N GLU A 283 -16.05 14.24 -15.49
CA GLU A 283 -16.81 15.18 -14.65
C GLU A 283 -16.57 14.88 -13.16
N ALA A 284 -16.77 13.62 -12.74
CA ALA A 284 -16.51 13.19 -11.37
C ALA A 284 -15.06 13.42 -10.95
N THR A 285 -14.11 13.21 -11.88
CA THR A 285 -12.69 13.47 -11.65
C THR A 285 -12.44 14.94 -11.34
N ARG A 286 -13.02 15.85 -12.13
CA ARG A 286 -12.91 17.29 -11.93
C ARG A 286 -13.43 17.71 -10.56
N GLU A 287 -14.65 17.28 -10.19
CA GLU A 287 -15.25 17.68 -8.92
C GLU A 287 -14.47 17.17 -7.69
N LEU A 288 -13.90 15.97 -7.74
CA LEU A 288 -13.03 15.48 -6.67
C LEU A 288 -11.72 16.27 -6.56
N ILE A 289 -11.12 16.65 -7.68
CA ILE A 289 -9.91 17.50 -7.70
C ILE A 289 -10.21 18.87 -7.11
N GLU A 290 -11.31 19.50 -7.53
CA GLU A 290 -11.75 20.81 -7.02
C GLU A 290 -12.13 20.75 -5.54
N ALA A 291 -12.55 19.59 -5.04
CA ALA A 291 -12.76 19.36 -3.61
C ALA A 291 -11.46 19.19 -2.80
N GLY A 292 -10.29 19.06 -3.46
CA GLY A 292 -8.99 18.95 -2.82
C GLY A 292 -8.36 17.55 -2.84
N ALA A 293 -8.85 16.62 -3.66
CA ALA A 293 -8.18 15.34 -3.86
C ALA A 293 -6.80 15.55 -4.50
N SER A 294 -5.77 14.92 -3.93
CA SER A 294 -4.41 14.90 -4.48
C SER A 294 -4.26 13.88 -5.60
N VAL A 295 -5.07 12.82 -5.57
CA VAL A 295 -5.06 11.70 -6.51
C VAL A 295 -6.49 11.19 -6.67
N VAL A 296 -6.89 10.81 -7.89
CA VAL A 296 -8.22 10.24 -8.14
C VAL A 296 -8.12 8.76 -8.44
N LYS A 297 -8.97 7.96 -7.79
CA LYS A 297 -9.04 6.51 -7.94
C LYS A 297 -10.20 6.12 -8.86
N VAL A 298 -9.87 5.37 -9.94
CA VAL A 298 -10.76 5.10 -11.07
C VAL A 298 -11.11 3.63 -11.17
N GLY A 299 -12.41 3.32 -11.20
CA GLY A 299 -12.89 1.97 -11.42
C GLY A 299 -14.25 1.72 -10.78
N ILE A 300 -15.31 1.61 -11.58
CA ILE A 300 -16.66 1.24 -11.16
C ILE A 300 -17.02 -0.13 -11.75
N GLY A 301 -16.99 -1.14 -10.87
CA GLY A 301 -17.39 -2.51 -11.19
C GLY A 301 -16.41 -3.40 -11.95
N PRO A 302 -15.09 -3.08 -12.13
CA PRO A 302 -14.17 -3.97 -12.86
C PRO A 302 -13.59 -5.10 -12.01
N GLY A 303 -13.73 -5.05 -10.68
CA GLY A 303 -13.15 -6.04 -9.76
C GLY A 303 -13.72 -7.45 -9.96
N SER A 304 -12.88 -8.48 -9.79
CA SER A 304 -13.24 -9.90 -10.04
C SER A 304 -14.36 -10.44 -9.14
N ILE A 305 -14.56 -9.84 -7.97
CA ILE A 305 -15.60 -10.19 -6.99
C ILE A 305 -16.67 -9.12 -6.85
N CYS A 306 -16.64 -8.09 -7.71
CA CYS A 306 -17.62 -7.03 -7.75
C CYS A 306 -18.82 -7.44 -8.61
N THR A 307 -20.04 -7.23 -8.10
CA THR A 307 -21.27 -7.48 -8.85
C THR A 307 -22.08 -6.22 -9.12
N THR A 308 -21.54 -5.03 -8.87
CA THR A 308 -22.21 -3.73 -9.08
C THR A 308 -22.81 -3.63 -10.49
N ARG A 309 -22.08 -4.05 -11.53
CA ARG A 309 -22.56 -4.00 -12.92
C ARG A 309 -23.76 -4.92 -13.18
N VAL A 310 -23.86 -6.02 -12.44
CA VAL A 310 -24.96 -7.00 -12.57
C VAL A 310 -26.14 -6.61 -11.69
N ILE A 311 -25.89 -6.18 -10.48
CA ILE A 311 -26.92 -5.88 -9.47
C ILE A 311 -27.53 -4.49 -9.69
N ALA A 312 -26.69 -3.48 -9.87
CA ALA A 312 -27.12 -2.09 -10.06
C ALA A 312 -27.22 -1.67 -11.55
N GLY A 313 -26.61 -2.42 -12.47
CA GLY A 313 -26.55 -2.07 -13.89
C GLY A 313 -25.59 -0.90 -14.19
N ILE A 314 -24.69 -0.55 -13.28
CA ILE A 314 -23.82 0.63 -13.35
C ILE A 314 -22.35 0.21 -13.52
N GLY A 315 -21.64 0.93 -14.39
CA GLY A 315 -20.20 0.74 -14.59
C GLY A 315 -19.73 1.32 -15.92
N VAL A 316 -18.40 1.47 -16.02
CA VAL A 316 -17.71 1.86 -17.26
C VAL A 316 -16.57 0.88 -17.49
N PRO A 317 -16.37 0.35 -18.72
CA PRO A 317 -15.22 -0.48 -19.07
C PRO A 317 -13.89 0.22 -18.71
N GLN A 318 -12.94 -0.53 -18.14
CA GLN A 318 -11.87 0.06 -17.35
C GLN A 318 -10.89 0.91 -18.17
N VAL A 319 -10.52 0.51 -19.38
CA VAL A 319 -9.63 1.31 -20.24
C VAL A 319 -10.27 2.66 -20.59
N THR A 320 -11.55 2.64 -20.92
CA THR A 320 -12.31 3.88 -21.18
C THR A 320 -12.39 4.76 -19.95
N ALA A 321 -12.72 4.18 -18.78
CA ALA A 321 -12.77 4.94 -17.53
C ALA A 321 -11.44 5.61 -17.19
N ILE A 322 -10.33 4.86 -17.30
CA ILE A 322 -8.98 5.39 -17.08
C ILE A 322 -8.68 6.55 -18.02
N TYR A 323 -8.92 6.36 -19.32
CA TYR A 323 -8.61 7.36 -20.34
C TYR A 323 -9.42 8.66 -20.13
N ASP A 324 -10.73 8.55 -19.88
CA ASP A 324 -11.61 9.69 -19.65
C ASP A 324 -11.23 10.48 -18.41
N CYS A 325 -10.97 9.79 -17.30
CA CYS A 325 -10.54 10.41 -16.06
C CYS A 325 -9.13 11.03 -16.20
N ALA A 326 -8.20 10.32 -16.84
CA ALA A 326 -6.83 10.81 -17.06
C ALA A 326 -6.80 12.05 -17.93
N THR A 327 -7.68 12.15 -18.93
CA THR A 327 -7.77 13.31 -19.83
C THR A 327 -8.08 14.59 -19.03
N VAL A 328 -9.03 14.52 -18.10
CA VAL A 328 -9.38 15.66 -17.24
C VAL A 328 -8.31 15.88 -16.15
N ALA A 329 -7.86 14.83 -15.48
CA ALA A 329 -6.87 14.94 -14.40
C ALA A 329 -5.55 15.58 -14.87
N ARG A 330 -5.15 15.35 -16.12
CA ARG A 330 -3.98 15.94 -16.76
C ARG A 330 -4.06 17.47 -16.83
N GLU A 331 -5.25 18.06 -17.04
CA GLU A 331 -5.44 19.51 -17.08
C GLU A 331 -5.09 20.17 -15.72
N TYR A 332 -5.24 19.41 -14.63
CA TYR A 332 -4.95 19.84 -13.26
C TYR A 332 -3.58 19.35 -12.75
N GLY A 333 -2.85 18.58 -13.53
CA GLY A 333 -1.60 17.94 -13.08
C GLY A 333 -1.79 16.92 -11.94
N VAL A 334 -2.98 16.31 -11.82
CA VAL A 334 -3.34 15.37 -10.76
C VAL A 334 -3.19 13.93 -11.25
N PRO A 335 -2.46 13.06 -10.51
CA PRO A 335 -2.33 11.65 -10.87
C PRO A 335 -3.65 10.88 -10.70
N ILE A 336 -3.80 9.77 -11.44
CA ILE A 336 -4.89 8.82 -11.24
C ILE A 336 -4.36 7.41 -10.92
N ILE A 337 -5.15 6.64 -10.16
CA ILE A 337 -4.93 5.23 -9.85
C ILE A 337 -5.99 4.41 -10.57
N ALA A 338 -5.58 3.41 -11.35
CA ALA A 338 -6.48 2.43 -11.94
C ALA A 338 -6.77 1.32 -10.91
N ASP A 339 -8.02 1.21 -10.47
CA ASP A 339 -8.44 0.26 -9.44
C ASP A 339 -9.35 -0.83 -10.01
N GLY A 340 -8.86 -2.07 -9.97
CA GLY A 340 -9.57 -3.26 -10.38
C GLY A 340 -9.46 -3.64 -11.87
N GLY A 341 -9.84 -4.87 -12.17
CA GLY A 341 -9.82 -5.44 -13.53
C GLY A 341 -8.50 -6.03 -13.97
N ILE A 342 -7.43 -5.93 -13.19
CA ILE A 342 -6.10 -6.47 -13.51
C ILE A 342 -6.06 -7.98 -13.20
N LYS A 343 -5.80 -8.78 -14.23
CA LYS A 343 -5.66 -10.24 -14.19
C LYS A 343 -4.23 -10.69 -14.55
N TYR A 344 -3.54 -9.93 -15.38
CA TYR A 344 -2.20 -10.23 -15.90
C TYR A 344 -1.32 -8.98 -15.90
N SER A 345 -0.01 -9.17 -15.93
CA SER A 345 0.97 -8.07 -15.95
C SER A 345 0.83 -7.14 -17.17
N GLY A 346 0.43 -7.67 -18.32
CA GLY A 346 0.19 -6.87 -19.52
C GLY A 346 -0.93 -5.83 -19.36
N GLU A 347 -1.89 -6.09 -18.47
CA GLU A 347 -2.98 -5.14 -18.18
C GLU A 347 -2.50 -3.96 -17.33
N ILE A 348 -1.44 -4.14 -16.53
CA ILE A 348 -0.75 -3.03 -15.85
C ILE A 348 -0.15 -2.08 -16.90
N THR A 349 0.52 -2.63 -17.91
CA THR A 349 1.09 -1.84 -19.02
C THR A 349 0.00 -1.08 -19.74
N LYS A 350 -1.14 -1.73 -20.05
CA LYS A 350 -2.30 -1.09 -20.70
C LYS A 350 -2.93 -0.01 -19.82
N ALA A 351 -3.06 -0.23 -18.50
CA ALA A 351 -3.63 0.75 -17.58
C ALA A 351 -2.78 2.03 -17.51
N ILE A 352 -1.46 1.87 -17.44
CA ILE A 352 -0.54 3.01 -17.41
C ILE A 352 -0.56 3.73 -18.76
N ALA A 353 -0.48 3.01 -19.88
CA ALA A 353 -0.58 3.59 -21.23
C ALA A 353 -1.90 4.33 -21.46
N ALA A 354 -3.01 3.89 -20.82
CA ALA A 354 -4.30 4.59 -20.87
C ALA A 354 -4.34 5.86 -20.01
N GLY A 355 -3.32 6.11 -19.18
CA GLY A 355 -3.17 7.35 -18.41
C GLY A 355 -3.02 7.17 -16.88
N ALA A 356 -3.05 5.95 -16.35
CA ALA A 356 -2.85 5.73 -14.92
C ALA A 356 -1.40 6.00 -14.48
N HIS A 357 -1.22 6.46 -13.25
CA HIS A 357 0.09 6.64 -12.61
C HIS A 357 0.47 5.43 -11.77
N ALA A 358 -0.52 4.75 -11.20
CA ALA A 358 -0.37 3.50 -10.47
C ALA A 358 -1.60 2.62 -10.67
N VAL A 359 -1.47 1.34 -10.32
CA VAL A 359 -2.57 0.39 -10.34
C VAL A 359 -2.83 -0.16 -8.94
N MET A 360 -4.10 -0.26 -8.55
CA MET A 360 -4.51 -0.88 -7.30
C MET A 360 -5.08 -2.27 -7.59
N MET A 361 -4.63 -3.27 -6.82
CA MET A 361 -4.97 -4.66 -7.05
C MET A 361 -5.48 -5.34 -5.79
N GLY A 362 -6.58 -6.07 -5.91
CA GLY A 362 -7.14 -6.94 -4.87
C GLY A 362 -6.81 -8.41 -5.14
N SER A 363 -7.41 -8.99 -6.18
CA SER A 363 -7.30 -10.43 -6.48
C SER A 363 -5.87 -10.93 -6.72
N MET A 364 -5.02 -10.10 -7.33
CA MET A 364 -3.63 -10.49 -7.59
C MET A 364 -2.85 -10.72 -6.30
N PHE A 365 -3.17 -9.98 -5.22
CA PHE A 365 -2.49 -10.04 -3.93
C PHE A 365 -3.24 -10.85 -2.87
N ALA A 366 -4.56 -11.06 -3.01
CA ALA A 366 -5.37 -11.78 -2.03
C ALA A 366 -4.91 -13.22 -1.75
N GLY A 367 -4.26 -13.88 -2.73
CA GLY A 367 -3.73 -15.25 -2.60
C GLY A 367 -2.34 -15.34 -1.99
N THR A 368 -1.67 -14.22 -1.72
CA THR A 368 -0.30 -14.24 -1.19
C THR A 368 -0.24 -14.55 0.30
N GLU A 369 0.93 -14.92 0.79
CA GLU A 369 1.15 -15.29 2.18
C GLU A 369 0.79 -14.15 3.14
N GLU A 370 1.12 -12.92 2.78
CA GLU A 370 1.01 -11.71 3.60
C GLU A 370 -0.41 -11.13 3.64
N SER A 371 -1.33 -11.60 2.77
CA SER A 371 -2.73 -11.17 2.83
C SER A 371 -3.43 -11.72 4.09
N PRO A 372 -4.34 -10.96 4.73
CA PRO A 372 -4.99 -11.36 5.98
C PRO A 372 -6.08 -12.43 5.81
N GLY A 373 -6.53 -12.71 4.58
CA GLY A 373 -7.53 -13.73 4.31
C GLY A 373 -7.18 -15.09 4.90
N GLU A 374 -8.14 -15.77 5.51
CA GLU A 374 -7.95 -17.08 6.11
C GLU A 374 -7.49 -18.11 5.09
N SER A 375 -6.63 -19.03 5.53
CA SER A 375 -6.15 -20.13 4.68
C SER A 375 -7.08 -21.33 4.77
N GLU A 376 -7.52 -21.85 3.64
CA GLU A 376 -8.37 -23.03 3.51
C GLU A 376 -7.67 -24.14 2.74
N LEU A 377 -7.84 -25.39 3.20
CA LEU A 377 -7.44 -26.56 2.44
C LEU A 377 -8.65 -27.14 1.72
N TYR A 378 -8.64 -27.14 0.38
CA TYR A 378 -9.72 -27.67 -0.42
C TYR A 378 -9.17 -28.56 -1.54
N GLN A 379 -9.67 -29.79 -1.64
CA GLN A 379 -9.22 -30.81 -2.60
C GLN A 379 -7.69 -30.99 -2.64
N GLY A 380 -7.05 -30.96 -1.45
CA GLY A 380 -5.60 -31.12 -1.31
C GLY A 380 -4.76 -29.91 -1.72
N ARG A 381 -5.39 -28.78 -2.07
CA ARG A 381 -4.71 -27.52 -2.41
C ARG A 381 -5.01 -26.43 -1.39
N LYS A 382 -4.03 -25.55 -1.15
CA LYS A 382 -4.17 -24.41 -0.26
C LYS A 382 -4.80 -23.23 -1.00
N PHE A 383 -5.80 -22.62 -0.40
CA PHE A 383 -6.49 -21.41 -0.87
C PHE A 383 -6.50 -20.35 0.22
N LYS A 384 -6.81 -19.12 -0.15
CA LYS A 384 -7.10 -18.04 0.76
C LYS A 384 -8.52 -17.52 0.51
N VAL A 385 -9.23 -17.16 1.58
CA VAL A 385 -10.52 -16.49 1.48
C VAL A 385 -10.32 -15.11 0.85
N TYR A 386 -11.14 -14.79 -0.12
CA TYR A 386 -11.16 -13.49 -0.79
C TYR A 386 -12.59 -13.02 -0.96
N ARG A 387 -12.90 -11.82 -0.48
CA ARG A 387 -14.27 -11.27 -0.56
C ARG A 387 -14.29 -9.82 -0.99
N GLY A 388 -15.36 -9.43 -1.68
CA GLY A 388 -15.65 -8.04 -2.02
C GLY A 388 -16.08 -7.25 -0.80
N MET A 389 -15.74 -5.96 -0.75
CA MET A 389 -16.22 -5.06 0.30
C MET A 389 -17.74 -4.89 0.27
N GLY A 390 -18.40 -5.15 -0.86
CA GLY A 390 -19.86 -5.23 -1.00
C GLY A 390 -20.45 -6.61 -0.75
N SER A 391 -19.68 -7.59 -0.27
CA SER A 391 -20.21 -8.90 0.12
C SER A 391 -21.02 -8.80 1.43
N MET A 392 -21.91 -9.75 1.65
CA MET A 392 -22.77 -9.75 2.83
C MET A 392 -21.98 -9.73 4.15
N SER A 393 -20.91 -10.51 4.25
CA SER A 393 -20.09 -10.58 5.46
C SER A 393 -19.26 -9.32 5.67
N ALA A 394 -18.65 -8.76 4.61
CA ALA A 394 -17.89 -7.52 4.71
C ALA A 394 -18.77 -6.33 5.13
N MET A 395 -19.98 -6.23 4.55
CA MET A 395 -20.96 -5.19 4.92
C MET A 395 -21.39 -5.32 6.38
N LYS A 396 -21.60 -6.52 6.90
CA LYS A 396 -21.92 -6.75 8.31
C LYS A 396 -20.77 -6.36 9.26
N GLN A 397 -19.53 -6.39 8.79
CA GLN A 397 -18.34 -6.05 9.59
C GLN A 397 -17.96 -4.56 9.54
N GLY A 398 -18.55 -3.74 8.65
CA GLY A 398 -18.30 -2.30 8.68
C GLY A 398 -18.22 -1.59 7.34
N SER A 399 -18.41 -2.28 6.18
CA SER A 399 -18.31 -1.65 4.86
C SER A 399 -19.64 -1.17 4.28
N LYS A 400 -20.70 -1.04 5.09
CA LYS A 400 -22.03 -0.58 4.66
C LYS A 400 -22.03 0.83 4.10
N ASP A 401 -21.28 1.74 4.73
CA ASP A 401 -21.14 3.13 4.34
C ASP A 401 -20.54 3.29 2.93
N ARG A 402 -19.68 2.36 2.52
CA ARG A 402 -19.14 2.31 1.15
C ARG A 402 -20.25 2.22 0.08
N TYR A 403 -21.37 1.60 0.43
CA TYR A 403 -22.54 1.33 -0.43
C TYR A 403 -23.77 2.12 0.00
N PHE A 404 -23.64 3.11 0.88
CA PHE A 404 -24.73 3.96 1.37
C PHE A 404 -25.87 3.18 2.02
N GLN A 405 -25.57 2.07 2.72
CA GLN A 405 -26.55 1.18 3.36
C GLN A 405 -26.42 1.11 4.89
N ASP A 406 -25.92 2.19 5.53
CA ASP A 406 -25.66 2.20 6.98
C ASP A 406 -26.90 1.94 7.83
N ASP A 407 -28.05 2.53 7.44
CA ASP A 407 -29.30 2.45 8.17
C ASP A 407 -30.20 1.30 7.71
N ASP A 408 -29.78 0.50 6.73
CA ASP A 408 -30.61 -0.54 6.14
C ASP A 408 -30.69 -1.78 7.03
N LYS A 409 -31.92 -2.23 7.33
CA LYS A 409 -32.17 -3.47 8.04
C LYS A 409 -31.90 -4.72 7.20
N LYS A 410 -32.07 -4.61 5.87
CA LYS A 410 -31.77 -5.67 4.90
C LYS A 410 -30.79 -5.13 3.86
N LEU A 411 -29.62 -5.76 3.77
CA LEU A 411 -28.56 -5.35 2.87
C LEU A 411 -28.76 -5.93 1.47
N VAL A 412 -28.40 -5.16 0.45
CA VAL A 412 -28.30 -5.60 -0.95
C VAL A 412 -26.81 -5.68 -1.30
N PRO A 413 -26.21 -6.88 -1.35
CA PRO A 413 -24.80 -7.03 -1.63
C PRO A 413 -24.47 -6.73 -3.10
N GLU A 414 -23.37 -6.02 -3.33
CA GLU A 414 -22.78 -5.75 -4.64
C GLU A 414 -21.40 -6.42 -4.78
N GLY A 415 -21.18 -7.51 -4.11
CA GLY A 415 -19.97 -8.31 -4.15
C GLY A 415 -20.20 -9.72 -3.62
N ILE A 416 -19.30 -10.62 -4.00
CA ILE A 416 -19.33 -12.02 -3.61
C ILE A 416 -18.18 -12.36 -2.65
N GLU A 417 -18.29 -13.52 -2.04
CA GLU A 417 -17.25 -14.18 -1.25
C GLU A 417 -16.77 -15.42 -2.01
N GLY A 418 -15.49 -15.66 -2.01
CA GLY A 418 -14.89 -16.78 -2.70
C GLY A 418 -13.53 -17.15 -2.12
N ARG A 419 -12.84 -18.01 -2.79
CA ARG A 419 -11.46 -18.39 -2.48
C ARG A 419 -10.59 -18.23 -3.70
N ILE A 420 -9.33 -17.92 -3.46
CA ILE A 420 -8.30 -17.79 -4.48
C ILE A 420 -7.13 -18.73 -4.16
N ALA A 421 -6.52 -19.32 -5.18
CA ALA A 421 -5.38 -20.19 -4.98
C ALA A 421 -4.25 -19.47 -4.23
N PHE A 422 -3.63 -20.16 -3.27
CA PHE A 422 -2.45 -19.67 -2.57
C PHE A 422 -1.28 -19.52 -3.55
N LYS A 423 -0.61 -18.38 -3.53
CA LYS A 423 0.43 -17.99 -4.49
C LYS A 423 1.84 -17.92 -3.89
N GLY A 424 2.00 -18.22 -2.59
CA GLY A 424 3.29 -18.05 -1.91
C GLY A 424 3.54 -16.57 -1.51
N PRO A 425 4.81 -16.18 -1.31
CA PRO A 425 5.17 -14.84 -0.88
C PRO A 425 4.81 -13.79 -1.93
N LEU A 426 4.48 -12.58 -1.47
CA LEU A 426 4.14 -11.43 -2.32
C LEU A 426 5.25 -11.08 -3.30
N SER A 427 6.50 -11.17 -2.86
CA SER A 427 7.69 -10.85 -3.68
C SER A 427 7.72 -11.60 -5.01
N ASP A 428 7.34 -12.87 -5.04
CA ASP A 428 7.30 -13.68 -6.26
C ASP A 428 6.22 -13.15 -7.23
N THR A 429 5.05 -12.80 -6.69
CA THR A 429 3.97 -12.20 -7.48
C THR A 429 4.40 -10.84 -8.06
N VAL A 430 4.99 -9.97 -7.23
CA VAL A 430 5.47 -8.65 -7.65
C VAL A 430 6.56 -8.79 -8.71
N HIS A 431 7.49 -9.72 -8.54
CA HIS A 431 8.55 -9.99 -9.53
C HIS A 431 7.98 -10.30 -10.92
N GLN A 432 6.96 -11.18 -11.00
CA GLN A 432 6.31 -11.52 -12.27
C GLN A 432 5.56 -10.33 -12.87
N LEU A 433 4.82 -9.57 -12.06
CA LEU A 433 4.07 -8.41 -12.51
C LEU A 433 4.98 -7.30 -13.06
N ILE A 434 6.05 -7.00 -12.34
CA ILE A 434 7.04 -5.99 -12.73
C ILE A 434 7.85 -6.45 -13.94
N GLY A 435 8.19 -7.74 -14.01
CA GLY A 435 8.84 -8.33 -15.19
C GLY A 435 8.00 -8.14 -16.46
N GLY A 436 6.68 -8.39 -16.37
CA GLY A 436 5.77 -8.17 -17.49
C GLY A 436 5.62 -6.70 -17.88
N LEU A 437 5.53 -5.78 -16.90
CA LEU A 437 5.51 -4.33 -17.18
C LEU A 437 6.79 -3.86 -17.88
N ARG A 438 7.96 -4.29 -17.38
CA ARG A 438 9.27 -3.99 -17.99
C ARG A 438 9.35 -4.49 -19.43
N SER A 439 8.88 -5.70 -19.68
CA SER A 439 8.81 -6.26 -21.05
C SER A 439 7.90 -5.42 -21.95
N GLY A 440 6.71 -5.05 -21.48
CA GLY A 440 5.78 -4.18 -22.22
C GLY A 440 6.38 -2.83 -22.57
N MET A 441 7.08 -2.18 -21.63
CA MET A 441 7.80 -0.93 -21.86
C MET A 441 8.94 -1.12 -22.89
N GLY A 442 9.68 -2.23 -22.81
CA GLY A 442 10.69 -2.60 -23.79
C GLY A 442 10.13 -2.73 -25.21
N TYR A 443 8.98 -3.41 -25.39
CA TYR A 443 8.30 -3.49 -26.70
C TYR A 443 7.78 -2.15 -27.19
N CYS A 444 7.34 -1.27 -26.31
CA CYS A 444 6.89 0.08 -26.66
C CYS A 444 8.05 1.08 -26.88
N GLY A 445 9.28 0.71 -26.52
CA GLY A 445 10.45 1.60 -26.61
C GLY A 445 10.39 2.78 -25.66
N THR A 446 9.79 2.60 -24.45
CA THR A 446 9.60 3.66 -23.45
C THR A 446 10.53 3.45 -22.26
N LYS A 447 11.23 4.52 -21.84
CA LYS A 447 12.22 4.50 -20.74
C LYS A 447 11.60 4.73 -19.37
N SER A 448 10.44 5.39 -19.33
CA SER A 448 9.73 5.77 -18.12
C SER A 448 8.23 5.51 -18.23
N LEU A 449 7.54 5.48 -17.09
CA LEU A 449 6.08 5.38 -17.06
C LEU A 449 5.41 6.62 -17.70
N GLU A 450 6.08 7.76 -17.67
CA GLU A 450 5.59 8.97 -18.34
C GLU A 450 5.60 8.81 -19.85
N GLU A 451 6.69 8.32 -20.45
CA GLU A 451 6.75 7.98 -21.87
C GLU A 451 5.70 6.93 -22.24
N LEU A 452 5.49 5.91 -21.39
CA LEU A 452 4.46 4.90 -21.62
C LEU A 452 3.06 5.50 -21.69
N ARG A 453 2.74 6.51 -20.86
CA ARG A 453 1.47 7.23 -20.89
C ARG A 453 1.32 8.12 -22.12
N ASN A 454 2.40 8.76 -22.56
CA ASN A 454 2.31 9.83 -23.56
C ASN A 454 2.59 9.37 -25.00
N ASP A 455 3.47 8.37 -25.17
CA ASP A 455 4.06 8.06 -26.48
C ASP A 455 3.59 6.73 -27.08
N THR A 456 2.62 6.06 -26.45
CA THR A 456 2.11 4.78 -26.94
C THR A 456 0.76 4.89 -27.63
N SER A 457 0.39 3.87 -28.39
CA SER A 457 -0.89 3.77 -29.06
C SER A 457 -1.50 2.38 -28.91
N PHE A 458 -2.82 2.35 -28.89
CA PHE A 458 -3.60 1.13 -28.83
C PHE A 458 -4.16 0.76 -30.19
N ILE A 459 -4.28 -0.56 -30.43
CA ILE A 459 -5.16 -1.13 -31.44
C ILE A 459 -6.33 -1.83 -30.75
N ARG A 460 -7.53 -1.66 -31.30
CA ARG A 460 -8.70 -2.47 -30.88
C ARG A 460 -8.61 -3.85 -31.48
N ILE A 461 -8.98 -4.85 -30.71
CA ILE A 461 -9.04 -6.24 -31.17
C ILE A 461 -10.49 -6.78 -31.08
N THR A 462 -10.76 -7.80 -31.86
CA THR A 462 -12.03 -8.54 -31.81
C THR A 462 -11.94 -9.68 -30.78
N SER A 463 -13.06 -10.34 -30.49
CA SER A 463 -13.05 -11.57 -29.69
C SER A 463 -12.21 -12.70 -30.29
N ALA A 464 -12.00 -12.70 -31.61
CA ALA A 464 -11.06 -13.60 -32.28
C ALA A 464 -9.61 -13.23 -31.96
N GLY A 465 -9.27 -11.93 -31.96
CA GLY A 465 -7.96 -11.43 -31.56
C GLY A 465 -7.67 -11.65 -30.06
N LEU A 466 -8.68 -11.60 -29.22
CA LEU A 466 -8.52 -11.98 -27.81
C LEU A 466 -8.16 -13.47 -27.67
N ARG A 467 -8.84 -14.35 -28.40
CA ARG A 467 -8.51 -15.78 -28.40
C ARG A 467 -7.10 -16.04 -28.92
N GLU A 468 -6.69 -15.36 -29.98
CA GLU A 468 -5.34 -15.41 -30.53
C GLU A 468 -4.27 -14.95 -29.52
N SER A 469 -4.61 -14.05 -28.61
CA SER A 469 -3.71 -13.52 -27.58
C SER A 469 -3.42 -14.52 -26.45
N HIS A 470 -4.20 -15.58 -26.31
CA HIS A 470 -4.01 -16.64 -25.33
C HIS A 470 -3.45 -17.91 -26.01
N PRO A 471 -2.73 -18.78 -25.26
CA PRO A 471 -2.34 -20.09 -25.80
C PRO A 471 -3.57 -20.82 -26.34
N HIS A 472 -3.49 -21.28 -27.60
CA HIS A 472 -4.57 -21.99 -28.27
C HIS A 472 -3.99 -23.17 -29.06
N ASP A 473 -4.83 -24.17 -29.36
CA ASP A 473 -4.47 -25.40 -30.09
C ASP A 473 -3.35 -26.23 -29.46
N VAL A 474 -3.10 -26.03 -28.14
CA VAL A 474 -2.14 -26.80 -27.34
C VAL A 474 -2.70 -27.14 -25.96
N GLN A 475 -2.27 -28.25 -25.40
CA GLN A 475 -2.53 -28.58 -24.00
C GLN A 475 -1.36 -28.12 -23.14
N ILE A 476 -1.63 -27.26 -22.14
CA ILE A 476 -0.61 -26.82 -21.19
C ILE A 476 -0.26 -28.01 -20.30
N THR A 477 0.99 -28.45 -20.35
CA THR A 477 1.51 -29.54 -19.53
C THR A 477 2.29 -29.06 -18.31
N LYS A 478 2.74 -27.79 -18.34
CA LYS A 478 3.42 -27.11 -17.24
C LYS A 478 2.99 -25.66 -17.22
N GLU A 479 2.37 -25.23 -16.13
CA GLU A 479 1.96 -23.84 -15.93
C GLU A 479 3.17 -22.91 -15.84
N ALA A 480 3.06 -21.74 -16.42
CA ALA A 480 4.02 -20.66 -16.21
C ALA A 480 3.67 -19.89 -14.91
N PRO A 481 4.66 -19.35 -14.18
CA PRO A 481 4.39 -18.68 -12.91
C PRO A 481 3.54 -17.40 -13.06
N ASN A 482 3.42 -16.87 -14.29
CA ASN A 482 2.69 -15.64 -14.63
C ASN A 482 1.48 -15.89 -15.54
N TYR A 483 1.16 -17.15 -15.84
CA TYR A 483 0.00 -17.52 -16.63
C TYR A 483 -0.64 -18.81 -16.09
N SER A 484 -1.89 -18.72 -15.68
CA SER A 484 -2.75 -19.84 -15.28
C SER A 484 -4.05 -19.79 -16.08
N VAL A 485 -4.60 -20.97 -16.37
CA VAL A 485 -5.88 -21.15 -17.10
C VAL A 485 -7.04 -21.13 -16.11
#